data_fee762be5fbc45d19652b98aa4733b60
#
_entry.id   fee762be5fbc45d19652b98aa4733b60
#
_cell.length_a   1.000
_cell.length_b   1.000
_cell.length_c   1.000
_cell.angle_alpha   90.00
_cell.angle_beta   90.00
_cell.angle_gamma   90.00
#
_symmetry.space_group_name_H-M   'P 1'
#
loop_
_entity.id
_entity.type
_entity.pdbx_description
1 polymer ?
#
loop_
_entity_poly.entity_id
_entity_poly.type
_entity_poly.pdbx_seq_one_letter_code
_entity_poly.pdbx_strand_id
1 'polypeptide(L)'
;MGYRSDVRIVTSKKGFKKLNDYVKNYLKDKNEDYNLLEHLDFKVENSYEKYFGWNGIKWYDGCEGYEEVTAIVEGLSKLVEDDYSYRFARIGESYDDYETYSYESEREEEQDLEYPSFIREFDDEYTASFINQMDEKNNLNQVCEVSV
;
A
#
# COMPACT_ATOMS: atom_id res chain seq x y z
N MET A 1 -16.46 -6.88 -17.43
CA MET A 1 -16.44 -6.76 -16.32
C MET A 1 -15.45 -7.47 -15.62
N GLY A 2 -14.68 -7.77 -15.23
CA GLY A 2 -13.69 -8.45 -14.49
C GLY A 2 -13.88 -8.27 -13.00
N TYR A 3 -13.16 -9.04 -12.26
CA TYR A 3 -13.18 -9.02 -10.82
C TYR A 3 -12.35 -7.81 -10.32
N ARG A 4 -12.92 -7.04 -9.40
CA ARG A 4 -12.27 -5.83 -8.95
C ARG A 4 -11.97 -5.90 -7.46
N SER A 5 -10.96 -5.16 -7.05
CA SER A 5 -10.50 -5.13 -5.67
C SER A 5 -10.22 -3.70 -5.25
N ASP A 6 -10.25 -3.51 -3.93
CA ASP A 6 -9.73 -2.28 -3.34
C ASP A 6 -8.37 -2.61 -2.75
N VAL A 7 -7.39 -1.76 -2.96
CA VAL A 7 -6.02 -2.04 -2.53
C VAL A 7 -5.48 -0.84 -1.75
N ARG A 8 -4.85 -1.14 -0.63
CA ARG A 8 -4.22 -0.09 0.20
C ARG A 8 -2.81 -0.51 0.57
N ILE A 9 -1.91 0.44 0.54
CA ILE A 9 -0.51 0.20 0.88
C ILE A 9 -0.04 1.33 1.80
N VAL A 10 0.77 0.96 2.79
CA VAL A 10 1.45 1.93 3.64
C VAL A 10 2.95 1.70 3.50
N THR A 11 3.69 2.75 3.30
CA THR A 11 5.16 2.68 3.28
C THR A 11 5.70 3.87 4.06
N SER A 12 6.98 3.82 4.41
CA SER A 12 7.63 5.02 4.88
C SER A 12 7.78 5.98 3.69
N LYS A 13 8.08 7.22 3.95
CA LYS A 13 8.25 8.16 2.85
C LYS A 13 9.45 7.77 1.98
N LYS A 14 10.53 7.30 2.59
CA LYS A 14 11.67 6.83 1.82
C LYS A 14 11.32 5.59 1.03
N GLY A 15 10.53 4.70 1.64
CA GLY A 15 10.07 3.50 0.95
C GLY A 15 9.24 3.83 -0.26
N PHE A 16 8.38 4.86 -0.15
CA PHE A 16 7.56 5.24 -1.29
C PHE A 16 8.43 5.74 -2.45
N LYS A 17 9.46 6.52 -2.14
CA LYS A 17 10.35 6.99 -3.19
C LYS A 17 11.03 5.82 -3.90
N LYS A 18 11.46 4.84 -3.13
CA LYS A 18 12.08 3.65 -3.71
C LYS A 18 11.07 2.87 -4.53
N LEU A 19 9.86 2.69 -4.01
CA LEU A 19 8.82 1.98 -4.74
C LEU A 19 8.55 2.67 -6.08
N ASN A 20 8.46 3.99 -6.04
CA ASN A 20 8.20 4.75 -7.25
C ASN A 20 9.30 4.54 -8.28
N ASP A 21 10.56 4.51 -7.84
CA ASP A 21 11.67 4.27 -8.75
C ASP A 21 11.63 2.86 -9.33
N TYR A 22 11.34 1.85 -8.50
CA TYR A 22 11.27 0.47 -8.97
C TYR A 22 10.15 0.30 -9.99
N VAL A 23 8.99 0.92 -9.71
CA VAL A 23 7.85 0.80 -10.60
C VAL A 23 8.16 1.46 -11.94
N LYS A 24 8.76 2.64 -11.91
CA LYS A 24 9.11 3.32 -13.15
C LYS A 24 10.09 2.49 -13.98
N ASN A 25 11.09 1.91 -13.32
CA ASN A 25 12.08 1.11 -14.03
C ASN A 25 11.47 -0.15 -14.60
N TYR A 26 10.59 -0.81 -13.84
CA TYR A 26 9.93 -2.01 -14.31
C TYR A 26 9.10 -1.72 -15.55
N LEU A 27 8.31 -0.64 -15.50
CA LEU A 27 7.44 -0.31 -16.63
C LEU A 27 8.25 0.09 -17.85
N LYS A 28 9.36 0.79 -17.64
CA LYS A 28 10.22 1.16 -18.74
C LYS A 28 10.80 -0.07 -19.41
N ASP A 29 11.23 -1.05 -18.62
CA ASP A 29 11.77 -2.28 -19.17
C ASP A 29 10.71 -3.08 -19.93
N LYS A 30 9.45 -2.96 -19.53
CA LYS A 30 8.36 -3.64 -20.22
C LYS A 30 7.76 -2.80 -21.33
N ASN A 31 8.26 -1.60 -21.51
CA ASN A 31 7.76 -0.69 -22.55
C ASN A 31 6.29 -0.36 -22.32
N GLU A 32 5.91 -0.10 -21.06
CA GLU A 32 4.54 0.23 -20.69
C GLU A 32 4.48 1.66 -20.20
N ASP A 33 3.37 2.34 -20.52
CA ASP A 33 3.23 3.73 -20.16
C ASP A 33 2.37 3.96 -18.93
N TYR A 34 1.50 3.03 -18.58
CA TYR A 34 0.53 3.28 -17.53
C TYR A 34 1.13 2.95 -16.15
N ASN A 35 1.20 3.94 -15.30
CA ASN A 35 1.80 3.81 -13.98
C ASN A 35 0.71 4.07 -12.93
N LEU A 36 0.36 3.03 -12.17
CA LEU A 36 -0.70 3.14 -11.18
C LEU A 36 -0.36 4.16 -10.09
N LEU A 37 0.90 4.38 -9.80
CA LEU A 37 1.26 5.35 -8.76
C LEU A 37 0.94 6.78 -9.18
N GLU A 38 0.68 7.01 -10.46
CA GLU A 38 0.26 8.32 -10.94
C GLU A 38 -1.26 8.45 -10.98
N HIS A 39 -1.98 7.40 -10.59
CA HIS A 39 -3.43 7.38 -10.66
C HIS A 39 -4.03 6.85 -9.35
N LEU A 40 -3.51 7.37 -8.24
CA LEU A 40 -4.00 6.96 -6.92
C LEU A 40 -5.41 7.49 -6.69
N ASP A 41 -6.29 6.64 -6.16
CA ASP A 41 -7.62 7.04 -5.79
C ASP A 41 -7.64 7.61 -4.38
N PHE A 42 -6.65 7.26 -3.58
CA PHE A 42 -6.60 7.69 -2.20
C PHE A 42 -5.15 7.91 -1.80
N LYS A 43 -4.88 8.99 -1.07
CA LYS A 43 -3.53 9.26 -0.61
C LYS A 43 -3.58 10.14 0.63
N VAL A 44 -2.91 9.71 1.69
CA VAL A 44 -2.71 10.49 2.89
C VAL A 44 -1.26 10.29 3.32
N GLU A 45 -0.59 11.35 3.74
CA GLU A 45 0.79 11.20 4.18
C GLU A 45 1.08 12.16 5.32
N ASN A 46 2.07 11.79 6.11
CA ASN A 46 2.58 12.69 7.13
C ASN A 46 4.10 12.77 6.94
N SER A 47 4.86 13.16 7.97
CA SER A 47 6.29 13.30 7.80
C SER A 47 7.04 11.97 7.80
N TYR A 48 6.37 10.86 8.18
CA TYR A 48 7.01 9.56 8.25
C TYR A 48 6.54 8.60 7.20
N GLU A 49 5.26 8.59 6.87
CA GLU A 49 4.70 7.48 6.13
C GLU A 49 3.64 7.96 5.15
N LYS A 50 3.27 7.09 4.23
CA LYS A 50 2.32 7.39 3.21
C LYS A 50 1.34 6.23 3.10
N TYR A 51 0.04 6.53 3.09
CA TYR A 51 -1.03 5.56 2.98
C TYR A 51 -1.74 5.88 1.66
N PHE A 52 -1.81 4.93 0.76
CA PHE A 52 -2.33 5.19 -0.57
C PHE A 52 -2.95 3.94 -1.17
N GLY A 53 -3.70 4.13 -2.23
CA GLY A 53 -4.27 2.98 -2.89
C GLY A 53 -5.27 3.30 -3.97
N TRP A 54 -6.02 2.28 -4.34
CA TRP A 54 -6.95 2.32 -5.47
C TRP A 54 -8.24 1.61 -5.09
N ASN A 55 -9.35 2.05 -5.69
CA ASN A 55 -10.65 1.44 -5.46
C ASN A 55 -11.15 0.83 -6.76
N GLY A 56 -11.71 -0.37 -6.66
CA GLY A 56 -12.36 -1.01 -7.81
C GLY A 56 -11.41 -1.27 -8.97
N ILE A 57 -10.22 -1.74 -8.67
CA ILE A 57 -9.20 -1.95 -9.67
C ILE A 57 -9.06 -3.44 -9.97
N LYS A 58 -8.71 -3.79 -11.19
CA LYS A 58 -8.46 -5.17 -11.56
C LYS A 58 -7.06 -5.56 -11.14
N TRP A 59 -6.96 -6.21 -9.99
CA TRP A 59 -5.65 -6.50 -9.41
C TRP A 59 -5.22 -7.90 -9.80
N TYR A 60 -4.75 -8.05 -11.04
CA TYR A 60 -4.35 -9.35 -11.58
C TYR A 60 -2.84 -9.38 -11.73
N ASP A 61 -2.13 -9.45 -10.59
CA ASP A 61 -0.68 -9.41 -10.65
C ASP A 61 -0.15 -10.68 -11.32
N GLY A 62 0.91 -10.51 -12.05
CA GLY A 62 1.51 -11.63 -12.76
C GLY A 62 0.82 -12.01 -14.04
N CYS A 63 -0.28 -11.34 -14.40
CA CYS A 63 -1.02 -11.69 -15.60
C CYS A 63 -0.60 -10.79 -16.75
N GLU A 64 -0.56 -11.38 -17.94
CA GLU A 64 -0.22 -10.62 -19.12
C GLU A 64 -1.29 -9.54 -19.34
N GLY A 65 -0.88 -8.35 -19.69
CA GLY A 65 -1.81 -7.26 -19.89
C GLY A 65 -2.07 -6.44 -18.63
N TYR A 66 -1.51 -6.85 -17.49
CA TYR A 66 -1.68 -6.11 -16.24
C TYR A 66 -0.32 -5.78 -15.66
N GLU A 67 0.57 -5.30 -16.51
CA GLU A 67 1.93 -4.97 -16.09
C GLU A 67 1.95 -3.85 -15.05
N GLU A 68 0.96 -2.98 -15.08
CA GLU A 68 0.89 -1.90 -14.11
C GLU A 68 0.70 -2.43 -12.70
N VAL A 69 -0.01 -3.55 -12.54
CA VAL A 69 -0.21 -4.18 -11.23
C VAL A 69 1.04 -4.94 -10.84
N THR A 70 1.59 -5.70 -11.79
CA THR A 70 2.79 -6.49 -11.50
C THR A 70 3.94 -5.58 -11.10
N ALA A 71 4.02 -4.38 -11.70
CA ALA A 71 5.07 -3.43 -11.33
C ALA A 71 5.00 -3.08 -9.84
N ILE A 72 3.79 -2.90 -9.30
CA ILE A 72 3.65 -2.60 -7.88
C ILE A 72 4.09 -3.78 -7.03
N VAL A 73 3.63 -4.98 -7.38
CA VAL A 73 3.96 -6.16 -6.60
C VAL A 73 5.46 -6.43 -6.62
N GLU A 74 6.09 -6.31 -7.80
CA GLU A 74 7.53 -6.48 -7.90
C GLU A 74 8.27 -5.39 -7.14
N GLY A 75 7.74 -4.17 -7.16
CA GLY A 75 8.33 -3.09 -6.41
C GLY A 75 8.30 -3.34 -4.92
N LEU A 76 7.21 -3.91 -4.40
CA LEU A 76 7.14 -4.26 -2.98
C LEU A 76 8.17 -5.33 -2.63
N SER A 77 8.39 -6.30 -3.53
CA SER A 77 9.43 -7.30 -3.30
C SER A 77 10.81 -6.65 -3.24
N LYS A 78 11.04 -5.64 -4.08
CA LYS A 78 12.31 -4.94 -4.04
C LYS A 78 12.48 -4.16 -2.75
N LEU A 79 11.39 -3.63 -2.19
CA LEU A 79 11.48 -2.96 -0.90
C LEU A 79 11.98 -3.91 0.16
N VAL A 80 11.51 -5.16 0.15
CA VAL A 80 11.98 -6.15 1.09
C VAL A 80 13.48 -6.39 0.91
N GLU A 81 13.91 -6.54 -0.34
CA GLU A 81 15.32 -6.78 -0.63
C GLU A 81 16.20 -5.64 -0.11
N ASP A 82 15.70 -4.41 -0.18
CA ASP A 82 16.45 -3.25 0.23
C ASP A 82 16.11 -2.81 1.65
N ASP A 83 15.35 -3.64 2.37
CA ASP A 83 15.07 -3.46 3.79
C ASP A 83 14.24 -2.21 4.08
N TYR A 84 13.19 -1.99 3.30
CA TYR A 84 12.19 -0.95 3.56
C TYR A 84 10.87 -1.63 3.92
N SER A 85 10.18 -1.07 4.91
CA SER A 85 8.94 -1.66 5.42
C SER A 85 7.76 -1.32 4.53
N TYR A 86 6.75 -2.19 4.56
CA TYR A 86 5.48 -1.88 3.91
C TYR A 86 4.36 -2.68 4.57
N ARG A 87 3.13 -2.21 4.34
CA ARG A 87 1.91 -2.94 4.69
C ARG A 87 1.04 -2.93 3.44
N PHE A 88 0.48 -4.08 3.11
CA PHE A 88 -0.35 -4.21 1.92
C PHE A 88 -1.64 -4.91 2.31
N ALA A 89 -2.77 -4.44 1.79
CA ALA A 89 -4.05 -5.10 1.99
C ALA A 89 -4.89 -4.99 0.73
N ARG A 90 -5.59 -6.05 0.41
CA ARG A 90 -6.49 -6.08 -0.73
C ARG A 90 -7.81 -6.70 -0.31
N ILE A 91 -8.91 -6.09 -0.70
CA ILE A 91 -10.24 -6.60 -0.46
C ILE A 91 -10.89 -6.83 -1.82
N GLY A 92 -11.31 -8.07 -2.08
CA GLY A 92 -11.98 -8.41 -3.33
C GLY A 92 -13.48 -8.29 -3.23
N GLU A 93 -14.17 -8.76 -4.26
CA GLU A 93 -15.62 -8.66 -4.32
C GLU A 93 -16.32 -9.71 -3.47
N SER A 94 -15.70 -10.87 -3.31
CA SER A 94 -16.31 -11.93 -2.51
C SER A 94 -16.13 -11.63 -1.03
N TYR A 95 -17.09 -12.06 -0.23
CA TYR A 95 -17.12 -11.67 1.19
C TYR A 95 -15.84 -12.01 1.92
N ASP A 96 -15.28 -13.17 1.66
CA ASP A 96 -14.09 -13.60 2.39
C ASP A 96 -12.81 -13.47 1.58
N ASP A 97 -12.84 -12.72 0.49
CA ASP A 97 -11.65 -12.55 -0.34
C ASP A 97 -10.89 -11.31 0.08
N TYR A 98 -9.91 -11.50 0.95
CA TYR A 98 -9.01 -10.42 1.28
C TYR A 98 -7.65 -11.01 1.56
N GLU A 99 -6.63 -10.20 1.45
CA GLU A 99 -5.28 -10.66 1.77
C GLU A 99 -4.48 -9.49 2.29
N THR A 100 -3.53 -9.81 3.15
CA THR A 100 -2.64 -8.81 3.69
C THR A 100 -1.22 -9.36 3.66
N TYR A 101 -0.28 -8.48 3.39
CA TYR A 101 1.13 -8.81 3.43
C TYR A 101 1.85 -7.66 4.09
N SER A 102 2.94 -7.96 4.76
CA SER A 102 3.70 -6.88 5.37
C SER A 102 5.14 -7.31 5.54
N TYR A 103 6.00 -6.34 5.66
CA TYR A 103 7.40 -6.56 6.00
C TYR A 103 7.83 -5.40 6.88
N GLU A 104 8.53 -5.70 7.95
CA GLU A 104 9.01 -4.65 8.82
C GLU A 104 10.52 -4.72 8.91
N SER A 105 11.18 -3.66 8.47
CA SER A 105 12.62 -3.51 8.57
C SER A 105 13.00 -3.30 10.02
N GLU A 106 14.22 -3.69 10.37
CA GLU A 106 14.73 -3.42 11.71
C GLU A 106 15.30 -2.03 11.84
N ARG A 107 15.40 -1.28 10.74
CA ARG A 107 15.89 0.08 10.80
C ARG A 107 14.88 0.95 11.50
N GLU A 108 15.35 1.80 12.41
CA GLU A 108 14.47 2.57 13.26
C GLU A 108 13.52 3.45 12.46
N GLU A 109 14.00 4.06 11.41
CA GLU A 109 13.17 4.97 10.63
C GLU A 109 12.14 4.25 9.77
N GLU A 110 12.18 2.90 9.75
CA GLU A 110 11.23 2.12 8.99
C GLU A 110 10.25 1.36 9.87
N GLN A 111 10.21 1.64 11.16
CA GLN A 111 9.37 0.88 12.07
C GLN A 111 8.05 1.60 12.34
N ASP A 112 7.10 0.84 12.84
CA ASP A 112 5.83 1.39 13.34
C ASP A 112 4.94 1.99 12.26
N LEU A 113 4.96 1.45 11.06
CA LEU A 113 3.99 1.87 10.06
C LEU A 113 2.59 1.42 10.44
N GLU A 114 1.61 2.25 10.14
CA GLU A 114 0.23 1.90 10.40
C GLU A 114 -0.23 0.81 9.45
N TYR A 115 -1.24 0.06 9.88
CA TYR A 115 -1.82 -0.96 9.04
C TYR A 115 -3.14 -0.45 8.48
N PRO A 116 -3.48 -0.80 7.23
CA PRO A 116 -4.80 -0.47 6.73
C PRO A 116 -5.86 -1.11 7.62
N SER A 117 -6.88 -0.35 7.96
CA SER A 117 -7.95 -0.83 8.81
C SER A 117 -9.18 -1.10 7.96
N PHE A 118 -9.77 -2.27 8.09
CA PHE A 118 -10.94 -2.59 7.31
C PHE A 118 -11.76 -3.67 7.99
N ILE A 119 -13.03 -3.77 7.58
CA ILE A 119 -13.89 -4.86 7.98
C ILE A 119 -14.28 -5.55 6.71
N ARG A 120 -15.24 -5.06 5.97
CA ARG A 120 -15.53 -5.56 4.64
C ARG A 120 -15.06 -4.54 3.61
N GLU A 121 -14.72 -3.39 4.05
CA GLU A 121 -14.18 -2.34 3.22
C GLU A 121 -13.17 -1.59 4.06
N PHE A 122 -12.32 -0.82 3.42
CA PHE A 122 -11.30 -0.08 4.16
C PHE A 122 -11.93 1.06 4.91
N ASP A 123 -11.49 1.24 6.16
CA ASP A 123 -11.90 2.37 6.98
C ASP A 123 -10.80 3.42 6.85
N ASP A 124 -10.86 4.17 5.77
CA ASP A 124 -9.80 5.12 5.46
C ASP A 124 -9.75 6.26 6.44
N GLU A 125 -10.91 6.69 6.95
CA GLU A 125 -10.91 7.79 7.91
C GLU A 125 -10.20 7.39 9.19
N TYR A 126 -10.40 6.16 9.64
CA TYR A 126 -9.78 5.69 10.86
C TYR A 126 -8.26 5.64 10.68
N THR A 127 -7.79 5.02 9.62
CA THR A 127 -6.35 4.89 9.39
C THR A 127 -5.72 6.26 9.18
N ALA A 128 -6.38 7.11 8.40
CA ALA A 128 -5.84 8.44 8.12
C ALA A 128 -5.72 9.28 9.38
N SER A 129 -6.66 9.12 10.33
CA SER A 129 -6.61 9.91 11.56
C SER A 129 -5.36 9.56 12.36
N PHE A 130 -4.96 8.30 12.39
CA PHE A 130 -3.74 7.93 13.09
C PHE A 130 -2.50 8.47 12.38
N ILE A 131 -2.48 8.41 11.08
CA ILE A 131 -1.32 8.93 10.34
C ILE A 131 -1.18 10.43 10.58
N ASN A 132 -2.31 11.16 10.56
CA ASN A 132 -2.25 12.58 10.81
C ASN A 132 -1.80 12.89 12.24
N GLN A 133 -2.20 12.09 13.20
CA GLN A 133 -1.84 12.32 14.60
C GLN A 133 -0.37 11.99 14.89
N MET A 134 0.21 11.11 14.11
CA MET A 134 1.60 10.74 14.35
C MET A 134 2.54 11.93 14.29
N ASP A 135 2.23 12.88 13.41
CA ASP A 135 3.08 14.07 13.32
C ASP A 135 3.05 14.85 14.60
N GLU A 136 1.97 14.76 15.37
CA GLU A 136 1.87 15.48 16.60
C GLU A 136 2.24 14.64 17.75
N LYS A 137 2.63 13.48 17.59
CA LYS A 137 3.04 12.65 18.59
C LYS A 137 2.14 12.33 19.57
N ASN A 138 1.11 12.06 19.41
CA ASN A 138 0.20 11.84 20.38
C ASN A 138 0.04 10.62 20.62
N ASN A 139 0.07 9.98 21.00
CA ASN A 139 -0.03 8.81 21.12
C ASN A 139 -1.01 8.20 21.49
N LEU A 140 -1.48 7.79 21.44
CA LEU A 140 -2.34 7.26 21.60
C LEU A 140 -2.50 6.10 21.92
N ASN A 141 -2.59 5.53 22.13
CA ASN A 141 -2.62 4.43 22.52
C ASN A 141 -3.76 3.79 22.31
N GLN A 142 -4.35 3.59 21.77
CA GLN A 142 -5.44 3.10 21.59
C GLN A 142 -5.66 2.27 20.68
N VAL A 143 -6.05 1.65 20.35
CA VAL A 143 -6.10 0.92 19.55
C VAL A 143 -7.02 0.19 19.17
N CYS A 144 -7.42 -0.37 18.76
CA CYS A 144 -8.36 -0.96 18.43
C CYS A 144 -8.44 -1.81 17.57
N GLU A 145 -8.75 -2.41 17.12
CA GLU A 145 -8.75 -3.23 16.33
C GLU A 145 -9.62 -3.62 15.55
N VAL A 146 -9.89 -4.11 14.95
CA VAL A 146 -10.51 -4.25 14.07
C VAL A 146 -10.86 -5.30 13.58
N SER A 147 -11.12 -5.87 13.19
CA SER A 147 -11.39 -6.82 12.78
C SER A 147 -11.96 -7.40 11.93
N VAL A 148 -12.31 -7.82 11.46
CA VAL A 148 -12.80 -8.33 10.47
C VAL A 148 -13.30 -9.29 10.33
#